data_ba025c62f431daa18f00e393770b0a14
#
_entry.id   ba025c62f431daa18f00e393770b0a14
#
_cell.length_a   1.000
_cell.length_b   1.000
_cell.length_c   1.000
_cell.angle_alpha   90.00
_cell.angle_beta   90.00
_cell.angle_gamma   90.00
#
_symmetry.space_group_name_H-M   'P 1'
#
loop_
_entity.id
_entity.type
_entity.pdbx_description
1 polymer ?
#
loop_
_entity_poly.entity_id
_entity_poly.type
_entity_poly.pdbx_seq_one_letter_code
_entity_poly.pdbx_strand_id
1 'polypeptide(L)'
;MSSPRFGGMAAILSGLLVGLWVITSALDYDLFLAFVPAGVILLVLSIPAMHSIQQGRHGAAGKVGYGLLMAAGSVLVLMFLFAVIAEGVMGQSIEDDFAALDTIFPIVFFVFLGGLILFGIASAVAGVLPRLAVIAFMLALPVGLVIDVATGAMDQDEAGMGFYIGIGLLSLSLLWLGSFLWSRSAQSAARPG
;
A
#
# COMPACT_ATOMS: atom_id res chain seq x y z
N MET A 1 -10.67 14.25 -11.29
CA MET A 1 -9.54 13.50 -11.89
C MET A 1 -8.28 13.86 -11.12
N SER A 2 -7.65 12.90 -10.42
CA SER A 2 -6.41 13.14 -9.69
C SER A 2 -5.28 13.40 -10.70
N SER A 3 -4.60 14.52 -10.59
CA SER A 3 -3.45 14.80 -11.47
C SER A 3 -2.34 13.77 -11.19
N PRO A 4 -1.56 13.32 -12.19
CA PRO A 4 -0.45 12.41 -11.98
C PRO A 4 0.60 12.93 -10.98
N ARG A 5 0.72 14.27 -10.85
CA ARG A 5 1.56 14.92 -9.84
C ARG A 5 1.09 14.64 -8.42
N PHE A 6 -0.20 14.83 -8.17
CA PHE A 6 -0.78 14.56 -6.85
C PHE A 6 -0.60 13.10 -6.46
N GLY A 7 -0.92 12.16 -7.38
CA GLY A 7 -0.74 10.74 -7.11
C GLY A 7 0.73 10.34 -6.92
N GLY A 8 1.66 10.97 -7.67
CA GLY A 8 3.10 10.75 -7.47
C GLY A 8 3.56 11.23 -6.10
N MET A 9 3.14 12.42 -5.66
CA MET A 9 3.43 12.93 -4.32
C MET A 9 2.82 12.06 -3.22
N ALA A 10 1.57 11.63 -3.40
CA ALA A 10 0.90 10.73 -2.46
C ALA A 10 1.67 9.40 -2.31
N ALA A 11 2.14 8.81 -3.41
CA ALA A 11 2.94 7.59 -3.38
C ALA A 11 4.28 7.79 -2.65
N ILE A 12 4.99 8.90 -2.91
CA ILE A 12 6.25 9.22 -2.21
C ILE A 12 6.00 9.36 -0.71
N LEU A 13 5.03 10.17 -0.32
CA LEU A 13 4.71 10.40 1.09
C LEU A 13 4.26 9.11 1.79
N SER A 14 3.44 8.29 1.12
CA SER A 14 3.06 6.97 1.62
C SER A 14 4.29 6.10 1.88
N GLY A 15 5.18 5.97 0.90
CA GLY A 15 6.41 5.21 1.05
C GLY A 15 7.28 5.73 2.19
N LEU A 16 7.41 7.05 2.36
CA LEU A 16 8.17 7.64 3.46
C LEU A 16 7.56 7.31 4.82
N LEU A 17 6.24 7.51 5.00
CA LEU A 17 5.58 7.27 6.29
C LEU A 17 5.63 5.80 6.69
N VAL A 18 5.32 4.90 5.75
CA VAL A 18 5.37 3.45 5.99
C VAL A 18 6.81 2.98 6.24
N GLY A 19 7.79 3.51 5.50
CA GLY A 19 9.21 3.21 5.71
C GLY A 19 9.73 3.72 7.05
N LEU A 20 9.32 4.91 7.48
CA LEU A 20 9.66 5.45 8.80
C LEU A 20 9.09 4.58 9.91
N TRP A 21 7.86 4.10 9.78
CA TRP A 21 7.29 3.17 10.74
C TRP A 21 8.13 1.89 10.84
N VAL A 22 8.52 1.26 9.73
CA VAL A 22 9.39 0.06 9.75
C VAL A 22 10.70 0.33 10.49
N ILE A 23 11.33 1.50 10.24
CA ILE A 23 12.59 1.87 10.91
C ILE A 23 12.37 2.10 12.40
N THR A 24 11.31 2.81 12.78
CA THR A 24 11.04 3.09 14.21
C THR A 24 10.66 1.84 14.97
N SER A 25 9.90 0.91 14.36
CA SER A 25 9.59 -0.39 14.96
C SER A 25 10.84 -1.25 15.16
N ALA A 26 11.80 -1.20 14.22
CA ALA A 26 13.10 -1.88 14.38
C ALA A 26 13.98 -1.26 15.48
N LEU A 27 13.66 -0.07 15.98
CA LEU A 27 14.31 0.64 17.08
C LEU A 27 13.49 0.61 18.38
N ASP A 28 12.53 -0.30 18.50
CA ASP A 28 11.60 -0.46 19.64
C ASP A 28 10.72 0.77 19.92
N TYR A 29 10.49 1.63 18.91
CA TYR A 29 9.53 2.74 19.00
C TYR A 29 8.25 2.38 18.23
N ASP A 30 7.16 2.14 18.94
CA ASP A 30 5.87 1.93 18.29
C ASP A 30 5.20 3.26 17.92
N LEU A 31 5.31 3.62 16.65
CA LEU A 31 4.67 4.78 16.05
C LEU A 31 3.64 4.38 14.99
N PHE A 32 3.05 3.18 15.13
CA PHE A 32 2.09 2.63 14.19
C PHE A 32 0.94 3.59 13.92
N LEU A 33 0.23 4.04 14.97
CA LEU A 33 -0.91 4.94 14.83
C LEU A 33 -0.55 6.30 14.21
N ALA A 34 0.71 6.73 14.34
CA ALA A 34 1.16 8.00 13.77
C ALA A 34 1.43 7.91 12.26
N PHE A 35 1.97 6.80 11.78
CA PHE A 35 2.48 6.70 10.41
C PHE A 35 1.64 5.80 9.49
N VAL A 36 1.17 4.65 9.97
CA VAL A 36 0.55 3.65 9.11
C VAL A 36 -0.80 4.10 8.56
N PRO A 37 -1.74 4.63 9.36
CA PRO A 37 -3.02 5.11 8.82
C PRO A 37 -2.85 6.18 7.74
N ALA A 38 -2.00 7.18 7.98
CA ALA A 38 -1.70 8.23 7.01
C ALA A 38 -1.01 7.65 5.75
N GLY A 39 -0.08 6.71 5.93
CA GLY A 39 0.58 6.01 4.84
C GLY A 39 -0.39 5.24 3.95
N VAL A 40 -1.33 4.49 4.55
CA VAL A 40 -2.35 3.72 3.81
C VAL A 40 -3.34 4.63 3.08
N ILE A 41 -3.77 5.74 3.69
CA ILE A 41 -4.60 6.75 3.01
C ILE A 41 -3.89 7.26 1.75
N LEU A 42 -2.63 7.65 1.88
CA LEU A 42 -1.84 8.16 0.76
C LEU A 42 -1.57 7.10 -0.31
N LEU A 43 -1.37 5.83 0.09
CA LEU A 43 -1.28 4.70 -0.82
C LEU A 43 -2.54 4.60 -1.68
N VAL A 44 -3.72 4.55 -1.05
CA VAL A 44 -5.00 4.45 -1.76
C VAL A 44 -5.21 5.65 -2.69
N LEU A 45 -4.87 6.86 -2.26
CA LEU A 45 -4.94 8.07 -3.09
C LEU A 45 -3.96 8.06 -4.28
N SER A 46 -2.88 7.28 -4.23
CA SER A 46 -1.91 7.16 -5.33
C SER A 46 -2.37 6.22 -6.45
N ILE A 47 -3.17 5.20 -6.13
CA ILE A 47 -3.61 4.14 -7.06
C ILE A 47 -4.36 4.70 -8.28
N PRO A 48 -5.31 5.65 -8.15
CA PRO A 48 -5.99 6.24 -9.31
C PRO A 48 -5.04 6.92 -10.31
N ALA A 49 -3.96 7.53 -9.83
CA ALA A 49 -2.96 8.14 -10.71
C ALA A 49 -2.15 7.09 -11.48
N MET A 50 -1.75 6.00 -10.80
CA MET A 50 -1.09 4.87 -11.46
C MET A 50 -1.99 4.22 -12.51
N HIS A 51 -3.29 4.07 -12.19
CA HIS A 51 -4.28 3.54 -13.12
C HIS A 51 -4.50 4.46 -14.32
N SER A 52 -4.61 5.78 -14.11
CA SER A 52 -4.94 6.75 -15.16
C SER A 52 -3.90 6.79 -16.28
N ILE A 53 -2.59 6.70 -15.96
CA ILE A 53 -1.53 6.71 -16.97
C ILE A 53 -1.43 5.40 -17.77
N GLN A 54 -2.12 4.36 -17.33
CA GLN A 54 -2.17 3.04 -17.98
C GLN A 54 -3.48 2.80 -18.72
N GLN A 55 -4.40 3.77 -18.73
CA GLN A 55 -5.70 3.61 -19.39
C GLN A 55 -5.54 3.16 -20.85
N GLY A 56 -6.31 2.13 -21.21
CA GLY A 56 -6.26 1.52 -22.54
C GLY A 56 -5.18 0.46 -22.76
N ARG A 57 -4.23 0.27 -21.82
CA ARG A 57 -3.11 -0.70 -21.98
C ARG A 57 -3.15 -1.90 -21.03
N HIS A 58 -3.88 -1.84 -19.91
CA HIS A 58 -3.87 -2.88 -18.87
C HIS A 58 -5.05 -3.89 -18.93
N GLY A 59 -5.88 -3.82 -19.98
CA GLY A 59 -6.95 -4.79 -20.19
C GLY A 59 -7.97 -4.91 -19.05
N ALA A 60 -8.75 -6.01 -19.06
CA ALA A 60 -9.77 -6.28 -18.03
C ALA A 60 -9.15 -6.59 -16.66
N ALA A 61 -8.06 -7.35 -16.63
CA ALA A 61 -7.37 -7.71 -15.38
C ALA A 61 -6.91 -6.49 -14.59
N GLY A 62 -6.38 -5.46 -15.27
CA GLY A 62 -5.97 -4.22 -14.62
C GLY A 62 -7.14 -3.42 -14.06
N LYS A 63 -8.30 -3.44 -14.72
CA LYS A 63 -9.53 -2.79 -14.21
C LYS A 63 -10.06 -3.52 -12.97
N VAL A 64 -10.09 -4.85 -12.99
CA VAL A 64 -10.50 -5.66 -11.84
C VAL A 64 -9.53 -5.46 -10.67
N GLY A 65 -8.23 -5.58 -10.90
CA GLY A 65 -7.21 -5.34 -9.87
C GLY A 65 -7.31 -3.94 -9.26
N TYR A 66 -7.52 -2.92 -10.10
CA TYR A 66 -7.77 -1.55 -9.64
C TYR A 66 -9.02 -1.46 -8.75
N GLY A 67 -10.13 -2.07 -9.19
CA GLY A 67 -11.39 -2.08 -8.43
C GLY A 67 -11.22 -2.75 -7.06
N LEU A 68 -10.56 -3.91 -7.01
CA LEU A 68 -10.28 -4.63 -5.75
C LEU A 68 -9.38 -3.80 -4.82
N LEU A 69 -8.30 -3.20 -5.36
CA LEU A 69 -7.41 -2.34 -4.57
C LEU A 69 -8.15 -1.14 -3.99
N MET A 70 -8.99 -0.47 -4.79
CA MET A 70 -9.75 0.68 -4.32
C MET A 70 -10.79 0.28 -3.28
N ALA A 71 -11.54 -0.81 -3.50
CA ALA A 71 -12.55 -1.28 -2.56
C ALA A 71 -11.91 -1.71 -1.23
N ALA A 72 -10.98 -2.67 -1.28
CA ALA A 72 -10.31 -3.17 -0.07
C ALA A 72 -9.46 -2.09 0.60
N GLY A 73 -8.74 -1.28 -0.16
CA GLY A 73 -7.96 -0.16 0.37
C GLY A 73 -8.82 0.88 1.08
N SER A 74 -10.02 1.19 0.56
CA SER A 74 -10.95 2.10 1.24
C SER A 74 -11.46 1.51 2.55
N VAL A 75 -11.73 0.20 2.60
CA VAL A 75 -12.13 -0.47 3.85
C VAL A 75 -10.98 -0.46 4.85
N LEU A 76 -9.74 -0.74 4.43
CA LEU A 76 -8.55 -0.64 5.30
C LEU A 76 -8.39 0.77 5.86
N VAL A 77 -8.58 1.81 5.04
CA VAL A 77 -8.53 3.21 5.50
C VAL A 77 -9.57 3.45 6.60
N LEU A 78 -10.81 2.98 6.40
CA LEU A 78 -11.87 3.13 7.43
C LEU A 78 -11.53 2.36 8.71
N MET A 79 -10.97 1.14 8.60
CA MET A 79 -10.54 0.36 9.76
C MET A 79 -9.42 1.07 10.53
N PHE A 80 -8.41 1.61 9.85
CA PHE A 80 -7.32 2.36 10.50
C PHE A 80 -7.79 3.68 11.10
N LEU A 81 -8.71 4.40 10.45
CA LEU A 81 -9.31 5.60 11.04
C LEU A 81 -10.12 5.27 12.28
N PHE A 82 -10.86 4.16 12.25
CA PHE A 82 -11.58 3.66 13.42
C PHE A 82 -10.60 3.32 14.54
N ALA A 83 -9.49 2.61 14.24
CA ALA A 83 -8.43 2.31 15.20
C ALA A 83 -7.88 3.56 15.89
N VAL A 84 -7.52 4.58 15.09
CA VAL A 84 -7.02 5.86 15.63
C VAL A 84 -8.02 6.53 16.55
N ILE A 85 -9.31 6.49 16.20
CA ILE A 85 -10.37 7.09 17.05
C ILE A 85 -10.58 6.27 18.32
N ALA A 86 -10.68 4.94 18.22
CA ALA A 86 -10.92 4.06 19.36
C ALA A 86 -9.77 4.15 20.37
N GLU A 87 -8.55 3.93 19.95
CA GLU A 87 -7.39 3.94 20.86
C GLU A 87 -6.91 5.36 21.18
N GLY A 88 -6.77 6.21 20.17
CA GLY A 88 -6.16 7.53 20.34
C GLY A 88 -7.07 8.56 21.01
N VAL A 89 -8.38 8.48 20.82
CA VAL A 89 -9.34 9.47 21.33
C VAL A 89 -10.19 8.89 22.48
N MET A 90 -10.67 7.65 22.35
CA MET A 90 -11.59 7.04 23.30
C MET A 90 -10.87 6.20 24.38
N GLY A 91 -9.60 5.87 24.18
CA GLY A 91 -8.79 5.05 25.08
C GLY A 91 -9.29 3.59 25.19
N GLN A 92 -10.00 3.11 24.16
CA GLN A 92 -10.53 1.75 24.09
C GLN A 92 -9.52 0.83 23.43
N SER A 93 -9.33 -0.37 23.93
CA SER A 93 -8.52 -1.40 23.28
C SER A 93 -9.31 -2.02 22.13
N ILE A 94 -8.74 -2.02 20.92
CA ILE A 94 -9.36 -2.63 19.76
C ILE A 94 -9.42 -4.15 19.92
N GLU A 95 -8.38 -4.75 20.47
CA GLU A 95 -8.27 -6.20 20.65
C GLU A 95 -9.36 -6.72 21.58
N ASP A 96 -9.69 -6.00 22.65
CA ASP A 96 -10.66 -6.44 23.63
C ASP A 96 -12.12 -6.11 23.24
N ASP A 97 -12.32 -4.94 22.62
CA ASP A 97 -13.69 -4.39 22.45
C ASP A 97 -14.27 -4.67 21.04
N PHE A 98 -13.44 -5.06 20.05
CA PHE A 98 -13.85 -5.15 18.64
C PHE A 98 -13.42 -6.45 17.94
N ALA A 99 -13.67 -7.61 18.54
CA ALA A 99 -13.35 -8.93 17.99
C ALA A 99 -13.84 -9.17 16.53
N ALA A 100 -14.84 -8.41 16.07
CA ALA A 100 -15.27 -8.48 14.67
C ALA A 100 -14.19 -8.01 13.69
N LEU A 101 -13.30 -7.11 14.11
CA LEU A 101 -12.21 -6.62 13.26
C LEU A 101 -11.17 -7.71 12.98
N ASP A 102 -10.94 -8.62 13.94
CA ASP A 102 -10.00 -9.74 13.78
C ASP A 102 -10.42 -10.69 12.66
N THR A 103 -11.74 -10.82 12.44
CA THR A 103 -12.28 -11.62 11.34
C THR A 103 -12.30 -10.87 10.02
N ILE A 104 -12.64 -9.57 10.06
CA ILE A 104 -12.79 -8.76 8.83
C ILE A 104 -11.43 -8.38 8.25
N PHE A 105 -10.45 -8.04 9.08
CA PHE A 105 -9.14 -7.58 8.63
C PHE A 105 -8.42 -8.57 7.71
N PRO A 106 -8.30 -9.88 8.03
CA PRO A 106 -7.66 -10.85 7.13
C PRO A 106 -8.38 -10.94 5.78
N ILE A 107 -9.72 -10.93 5.78
CA ILE A 107 -10.51 -11.00 4.54
C ILE A 107 -10.19 -9.80 3.64
N VAL A 108 -10.26 -8.60 4.21
CA VAL A 108 -9.98 -7.35 3.49
C VAL A 108 -8.52 -7.32 3.01
N PHE A 109 -7.59 -7.76 3.86
CA PHE A 109 -6.17 -7.85 3.52
C PHE A 109 -5.93 -8.80 2.33
N PHE A 110 -6.52 -9.99 2.30
CA PHE A 110 -6.37 -10.92 1.18
C PHE A 110 -7.04 -10.41 -0.10
N VAL A 111 -8.17 -9.70 -0.01
CA VAL A 111 -8.78 -9.04 -1.17
C VAL A 111 -7.86 -7.92 -1.70
N PHE A 112 -7.27 -7.12 -0.81
CA PHE A 112 -6.28 -6.10 -1.16
C PHE A 112 -5.06 -6.72 -1.83
N LEU A 113 -4.52 -7.81 -1.27
CA LEU A 113 -3.39 -8.56 -1.81
C LEU A 113 -3.68 -9.12 -3.22
N GLY A 114 -4.85 -9.71 -3.41
CA GLY A 114 -5.31 -10.17 -4.73
C GLY A 114 -5.41 -9.03 -5.74
N GLY A 115 -5.95 -7.89 -5.32
CA GLY A 115 -5.99 -6.66 -6.11
C GLY A 115 -4.59 -6.17 -6.48
N LEU A 116 -3.66 -6.18 -5.53
CA LEU A 116 -2.26 -5.78 -5.71
C LEU A 116 -1.56 -6.64 -6.77
N ILE A 117 -1.73 -7.96 -6.69
CA ILE A 117 -1.14 -8.92 -7.63
C ILE A 117 -1.73 -8.71 -9.03
N LEU A 118 -3.05 -8.66 -9.17
CA LEU A 118 -3.72 -8.48 -10.46
C LEU A 118 -3.36 -7.14 -11.10
N PHE A 119 -3.39 -6.07 -10.33
CA PHE A 119 -3.02 -4.74 -10.81
C PHE A 119 -1.53 -4.68 -11.18
N GLY A 120 -0.67 -5.31 -10.38
CA GLY A 120 0.78 -5.40 -10.63
C GLY A 120 1.09 -6.15 -11.92
N ILE A 121 0.52 -7.34 -12.13
CA ILE A 121 0.70 -8.12 -13.37
C ILE A 121 0.26 -7.30 -14.58
N ALA A 122 -0.96 -6.72 -14.53
CA ALA A 122 -1.47 -5.91 -15.61
C ALA A 122 -0.61 -4.67 -15.90
N SER A 123 -0.06 -4.04 -14.86
CA SER A 123 0.82 -2.89 -14.97
C SER A 123 2.19 -3.26 -15.57
N ALA A 124 2.74 -4.42 -15.20
CA ALA A 124 3.98 -4.93 -15.76
C ALA A 124 3.83 -5.27 -17.26
N VAL A 125 2.70 -5.85 -17.65
CA VAL A 125 2.36 -6.16 -19.05
C VAL A 125 2.12 -4.87 -19.84
N ALA A 126 1.43 -3.89 -19.27
CA ALA A 126 1.19 -2.59 -19.93
C ALA A 126 2.48 -1.83 -20.24
N GLY A 127 3.56 -2.05 -19.48
CA GLY A 127 4.89 -1.50 -19.73
C GLY A 127 4.99 0.02 -19.64
N VAL A 128 4.04 0.68 -18.97
CA VAL A 128 3.99 2.14 -18.81
C VAL A 128 4.79 2.59 -17.59
N LEU A 129 4.71 1.81 -16.51
CA LEU A 129 5.45 2.02 -15.27
C LEU A 129 6.80 1.26 -15.30
N PRO A 130 7.78 1.67 -14.48
CA PRO A 130 9.05 0.95 -14.35
C PRO A 130 8.78 -0.49 -13.89
N ARG A 131 9.12 -1.48 -14.74
CA ARG A 131 8.78 -2.90 -14.49
C ARG A 131 9.28 -3.41 -13.15
N LEU A 132 10.52 -3.10 -12.78
CA LEU A 132 11.09 -3.54 -11.51
C LEU A 132 10.35 -2.96 -10.30
N ALA A 133 9.97 -1.68 -10.35
CA ALA A 133 9.20 -1.05 -9.29
C ALA A 133 7.80 -1.66 -9.16
N VAL A 134 7.15 -2.00 -10.28
CA VAL A 134 5.84 -2.67 -10.29
C VAL A 134 5.96 -4.10 -9.75
N ILE A 135 7.01 -4.84 -10.12
CA ILE A 135 7.25 -6.20 -9.61
C ILE A 135 7.52 -6.15 -8.11
N ALA A 136 8.36 -5.22 -7.65
CA ALA A 136 8.61 -5.04 -6.23
C ALA A 136 7.33 -4.67 -5.47
N PHE A 137 6.51 -3.76 -6.02
CA PHE A 137 5.21 -3.38 -5.47
C PHE A 137 4.26 -4.57 -5.34
N MET A 138 4.15 -5.39 -6.39
CA MET A 138 3.28 -6.57 -6.43
C MET A 138 3.73 -7.67 -5.45
N LEU A 139 5.05 -7.91 -5.37
CA LEU A 139 5.62 -9.00 -4.59
C LEU A 139 5.91 -8.63 -3.13
N ALA A 140 5.85 -7.36 -2.78
CA ALA A 140 6.22 -6.87 -1.46
C ALA A 140 5.54 -7.65 -0.31
N LEU A 141 4.21 -7.61 -0.27
CA LEU A 141 3.45 -8.31 0.76
C LEU A 141 3.46 -9.84 0.62
N PRO A 142 3.32 -10.45 -0.60
CA PRO A 142 3.46 -11.89 -0.75
C PRO A 142 4.81 -12.43 -0.27
N VAL A 143 5.90 -11.75 -0.57
CA VAL A 143 7.24 -12.17 -0.12
C VAL A 143 7.34 -12.13 1.39
N GLY A 144 6.85 -11.05 2.03
CA GLY A 144 6.80 -10.96 3.48
C GLY A 144 6.02 -12.12 4.10
N LEU A 145 4.82 -12.37 3.59
CA LEU A 145 3.97 -13.48 4.05
C LEU A 145 4.65 -14.84 3.92
N VAL A 146 5.30 -15.11 2.77
CA VAL A 146 6.03 -16.39 2.57
C VAL A 146 7.19 -16.55 3.55
N ILE A 147 7.91 -15.47 3.84
CA ILE A 147 9.00 -15.50 4.83
C ILE A 147 8.44 -15.82 6.23
N ASP A 148 7.36 -15.16 6.65
CA ASP A 148 6.75 -15.39 7.97
C ASP A 148 6.21 -16.82 8.12
N VAL A 149 5.56 -17.36 7.07
CA VAL A 149 5.16 -18.78 7.03
C VAL A 149 6.38 -19.70 7.15
N ALA A 150 7.44 -19.44 6.38
CA ALA A 150 8.63 -20.30 6.33
C ALA A 150 9.44 -20.27 7.64
N THR A 151 9.37 -19.17 8.39
CA THR A 151 10.08 -19.01 9.67
C THR A 151 9.23 -19.40 10.88
N GLY A 152 7.95 -19.74 10.70
CA GLY A 152 7.00 -20.01 11.78
C GLY A 152 6.61 -18.76 12.58
N ALA A 153 6.86 -17.57 12.05
CA ALA A 153 6.53 -16.32 12.73
C ALA A 153 5.02 -16.05 12.77
N MET A 154 4.22 -16.72 11.93
CA MET A 154 2.76 -16.59 11.94
C MET A 154 2.09 -17.17 13.20
N ASP A 155 2.81 -18.04 13.93
CA ASP A 155 2.30 -18.63 15.18
C ASP A 155 2.67 -17.77 16.42
N GLN A 156 3.28 -16.60 16.21
CA GLN A 156 3.69 -15.67 17.25
C GLN A 156 2.73 -14.46 17.26
N ASP A 157 2.46 -13.93 18.45
CA ASP A 157 1.60 -12.75 18.61
C ASP A 157 2.25 -11.45 18.08
N GLU A 158 3.52 -11.52 17.69
CA GLU A 158 4.26 -10.37 17.16
C GLU A 158 4.45 -10.46 15.64
N ALA A 159 4.52 -9.30 14.99
CA ALA A 159 4.80 -9.22 13.57
C ALA A 159 6.19 -9.82 13.24
N GLY A 160 6.22 -10.80 12.34
CA GLY A 160 7.44 -11.48 11.95
C GLY A 160 8.39 -10.60 11.10
N MET A 161 9.63 -11.04 10.98
CA MET A 161 10.63 -10.36 10.15
C MET A 161 10.19 -10.24 8.69
N GLY A 162 9.46 -11.23 8.17
CA GLY A 162 8.93 -11.21 6.81
C GLY A 162 7.95 -10.07 6.59
N PHE A 163 7.10 -9.79 7.57
CA PHE A 163 6.17 -8.66 7.52
C PHE A 163 6.92 -7.33 7.34
N TYR A 164 7.96 -7.07 8.15
CA TYR A 164 8.77 -5.85 8.03
C TYR A 164 9.54 -5.78 6.70
N ILE A 165 10.06 -6.90 6.19
CA ILE A 165 10.68 -6.98 4.87
C ILE A 165 9.66 -6.63 3.78
N GLY A 166 8.47 -7.22 3.83
CA GLY A 166 7.40 -6.97 2.87
C GLY A 166 6.98 -5.50 2.86
N ILE A 167 6.75 -4.92 4.02
CA ILE A 167 6.38 -3.50 4.15
C ILE A 167 7.52 -2.58 3.70
N GLY A 168 8.77 -2.92 4.00
CA GLY A 168 9.95 -2.18 3.52
C GLY A 168 10.08 -2.19 2.00
N LEU A 169 9.86 -3.34 1.35
CA LEU A 169 9.81 -3.46 -0.11
C LEU A 169 8.67 -2.64 -0.71
N LEU A 170 7.49 -2.66 -0.07
CA LEU A 170 6.34 -1.85 -0.48
C LEU A 170 6.70 -0.36 -0.42
N SER A 171 7.29 0.08 0.67
CA SER A 171 7.76 1.46 0.87
C SER A 171 8.71 1.90 -0.25
N LEU A 172 9.77 1.13 -0.52
CA LEU A 172 10.75 1.42 -1.57
C LEU A 172 10.11 1.46 -2.96
N SER A 173 9.20 0.53 -3.25
CA SER A 173 8.48 0.49 -4.52
C SER A 173 7.59 1.73 -4.72
N LEU A 174 6.92 2.20 -3.67
CA LEU A 174 6.10 3.41 -3.69
C LEU A 174 6.94 4.67 -3.91
N LEU A 175 8.10 4.77 -3.28
CA LEU A 175 9.05 5.86 -3.51
C LEU A 175 9.48 5.91 -4.98
N TRP A 176 9.79 4.75 -5.56
CA TRP A 176 10.20 4.67 -6.96
C TRP A 176 9.06 4.99 -7.92
N LEU A 177 7.88 4.38 -7.74
CA LEU A 177 6.70 4.64 -8.57
C LEU A 177 6.25 6.09 -8.47
N GLY A 178 6.25 6.65 -7.27
CA GLY A 178 5.89 8.04 -7.03
C GLY A 178 6.84 9.03 -7.70
N SER A 179 8.14 8.80 -7.59
CA SER A 179 9.17 9.62 -8.27
C SER A 179 9.02 9.56 -9.80
N PHE A 180 8.69 8.40 -10.35
CA PHE A 180 8.43 8.25 -11.78
C PHE A 180 7.17 9.02 -12.22
N LEU A 181 6.07 8.93 -11.48
CA LEU A 181 4.84 9.68 -11.76
C LEU A 181 5.08 11.19 -11.71
N TRP A 182 5.85 11.64 -10.72
CA TRP A 182 6.21 13.03 -10.56
C TRP A 182 7.03 13.56 -11.73
N SER A 183 8.08 12.84 -12.12
CA SER A 183 8.96 13.26 -13.22
C SER A 183 8.24 13.33 -14.57
N ARG A 184 7.37 12.35 -14.87
CA ARG A 184 6.55 12.36 -16.09
C ARG A 184 5.62 13.57 -16.18
N SER A 185 4.98 13.91 -15.08
CA SER A 185 4.06 15.06 -15.05
C SER A 185 4.78 16.40 -15.24
N ALA A 186 6.03 16.51 -14.78
CA ALA A 186 6.86 17.68 -15.01
C ALA A 186 7.22 17.84 -16.50
N GLN A 187 7.55 16.74 -17.18
CA GLN A 187 7.88 16.73 -18.60
C GLN A 187 6.67 17.12 -19.50
N SER A 188 5.47 16.65 -19.12
CA SER A 188 4.24 17.00 -19.84
C SER A 188 3.87 18.48 -19.74
N ALA A 189 4.21 19.12 -18.61
CA ALA A 189 3.96 20.55 -18.40
C ALA A 189 4.98 21.45 -19.12
N ALA A 190 6.17 20.92 -19.42
CA ALA A 190 7.26 21.67 -20.08
C ALA A 190 7.20 21.66 -21.62
N ARG A 191 6.28 20.90 -22.23
CA ARG A 191 6.07 20.89 -23.68
C ARG A 191 4.96 21.88 -24.02
N PRO A 192 5.28 23.10 -24.53
CA PRO A 192 4.26 23.97 -25.16
C PRO A 192 3.74 23.26 -26.40
N GLY A 193 2.41 23.19 -26.55
CA GLY A 193 1.73 22.69 -27.74
C GLY A 193 1.97 23.54 -28.98
#